data_b473877758b31799344c74a5b8d18ef3
#
_entry.id   b473877758b31799344c74a5b8d18ef3
#
_cell.length_a   1.000
_cell.length_b   1.000
_cell.length_c   1.000
_cell.angle_alpha   90.00
_cell.angle_beta   90.00
_cell.angle_gamma   90.00
#
_symmetry.space_group_name_H-M   'P 1'
#
loop_
_entity.id
_entity.type
_entity.pdbx_description
1 polymer ?
#
loop_
_entity_poly.entity_id
_entity_poly.type
_entity_poly.pdbx_seq_one_letter_code
_entity_poly.pdbx_strand_id
1 'polypeptide(L)'
;MRKILFIGLSFIALSSSVYAQKRFVMLDKIIAVVGNSSIMHSDVEQLATQLIEQRRAAGYTSDRDPKNEALEQLLMQKLLYNQALIDSVQINTGEVLQRVESRIQSMIEQEGSVTALEKKTHMPVYNIRELVRRQAEEQTYAAAMQQEIISKTRVVPGEVERFYRNTPKDSLPIIAEQYVYAHITKFPKGMEEAKRRTRERLLEMRERIVTGKAQFSTLARMYSVDGSAIRGGELEPSPSASFVKPFADALEELRPGQVSEVVETQFGYHLIQLIDKKGSLFHCRHILLRPTYTAEEIMQPMAELDSIARLIRKDSLSFEKAAADHSDDKHSKMNGGIVTNHDLLEHYSAFDAKLTATKFLKEDFGVGGGKSIDDYNAIRRLQVGEVSPAFRTSDLNGNDLCKIVKLLEIIPTHRASFDEDYLRLEQIALNDKQMNDFKKWLDTKIEAMYIYIDPEYRNGEFENKKWVKPDADKKIQIIPNQTK
;
A
#
# COMPACT_ATOMS: atom_id res chain seq x y z
N MET A 1 29.10 70.64 70.77
CA MET A 1 28.69 69.25 70.88
C MET A 1 27.79 68.87 69.76
N ARG A 2 28.24 68.18 68.81
CA ARG A 2 27.58 67.24 67.88
C ARG A 2 28.50 67.07 66.66
N LYS A 3 29.16 65.97 66.64
CA LYS A 3 30.02 65.56 65.52
C LYS A 3 29.11 65.08 64.38
N ILE A 4 29.26 65.66 63.18
CA ILE A 4 28.65 65.17 61.96
C ILE A 4 29.69 64.37 61.21
N LEU A 5 29.40 63.11 61.04
CA LEU A 5 30.22 62.13 60.34
C LEU A 5 29.86 62.19 58.86
N PHE A 6 30.81 62.51 57.98
CA PHE A 6 30.67 62.42 56.53
C PHE A 6 30.97 60.96 56.11
N ILE A 7 29.98 60.25 55.57
CA ILE A 7 30.17 58.99 54.95
C ILE A 7 30.28 59.23 53.43
N GLY A 8 31.51 59.02 52.92
CA GLY A 8 31.77 59.07 51.50
C GLY A 8 31.20 57.84 50.80
N LEU A 9 30.29 58.07 49.86
CA LEU A 9 29.71 57.03 48.97
C LEU A 9 30.67 56.79 47.78
N SER A 10 31.44 55.70 47.82
CA SER A 10 32.24 55.21 46.69
C SER A 10 31.34 54.55 45.69
N PHE A 11 31.14 55.15 44.53
CA PHE A 11 30.51 54.57 43.38
C PHE A 11 31.43 53.52 42.73
N ILE A 12 31.23 52.24 42.96
CA ILE A 12 31.87 51.18 42.23
C ILE A 12 31.07 50.97 40.95
N ALA A 13 31.63 51.39 39.83
CA ALA A 13 31.10 51.08 38.50
C ALA A 13 31.39 49.59 38.23
N LEU A 14 30.38 48.76 38.38
CA LEU A 14 30.41 47.40 37.84
C LEU A 14 30.28 47.46 36.31
N SER A 15 31.41 47.35 35.62
CA SER A 15 31.47 47.04 34.21
C SER A 15 30.97 45.58 34.00
N SER A 16 29.69 45.44 33.75
CA SER A 16 29.11 44.19 33.25
C SER A 16 29.65 43.90 31.84
N SER A 17 30.70 43.09 31.77
CA SER A 17 31.15 42.48 30.51
C SER A 17 30.00 41.60 29.98
N VAL A 18 29.26 42.16 29.02
CA VAL A 18 28.30 41.36 28.22
C VAL A 18 29.16 40.40 27.39
N TYR A 19 29.32 39.17 27.88
CA TYR A 19 29.79 38.07 27.05
C TYR A 19 28.70 37.82 26.03
N ALA A 20 28.88 38.37 24.82
CA ALA A 20 28.14 37.93 23.66
C ALA A 20 28.46 36.44 23.45
N GLN A 21 27.59 35.55 23.93
CA GLN A 21 27.61 34.16 23.52
C GLN A 21 27.44 34.17 22.01
N LYS A 22 28.55 33.94 21.29
CA LYS A 22 28.47 33.51 19.89
C LYS A 22 27.58 32.29 19.84
N ARG A 23 26.34 32.43 19.43
CA ARG A 23 25.52 31.31 18.99
C ARG A 23 26.29 30.69 17.82
N PHE A 24 27.02 29.62 18.09
CA PHE A 24 27.48 28.73 17.03
C PHE A 24 26.22 28.14 16.42
N VAL A 25 25.89 28.58 15.24
CA VAL A 25 24.97 27.83 14.37
C VAL A 25 25.75 26.59 14.01
N MET A 26 25.40 25.47 14.59
CA MET A 26 25.98 24.20 14.24
C MET A 26 25.54 23.93 12.79
N LEU A 27 26.46 24.12 11.85
CA LEU A 27 26.28 23.67 10.48
C LEU A 27 26.17 22.16 10.52
N ASP A 28 25.17 21.57 9.84
CA ASP A 28 24.98 20.15 9.78
C ASP A 28 26.24 19.46 9.23
N LYS A 29 26.67 18.37 9.85
CA LYS A 29 27.94 17.67 9.52
C LYS A 29 27.67 16.63 8.46
N ILE A 30 28.47 16.61 7.38
CA ILE A 30 28.48 15.50 6.43
C ILE A 30 29.16 14.32 7.13
N ILE A 31 28.43 13.21 7.31
CA ILE A 31 28.95 12.01 7.97
C ILE A 31 29.28 10.89 7.00
N ALA A 32 28.69 10.90 5.80
CA ALA A 32 29.05 9.97 4.75
C ALA A 32 28.82 10.57 3.36
N VAL A 33 29.53 10.02 2.38
CA VAL A 33 29.34 10.34 0.95
C VAL A 33 29.28 9.02 0.19
N VAL A 34 28.31 8.89 -0.70
CA VAL A 34 28.16 7.73 -1.60
C VAL A 34 28.02 8.27 -3.03
N GLY A 35 28.98 7.98 -3.88
CA GLY A 35 29.04 8.57 -5.22
C GLY A 35 29.04 10.11 -5.15
N ASN A 36 27.99 10.74 -5.67
CA ASN A 36 27.80 12.19 -5.68
C ASN A 36 26.81 12.68 -4.58
N SER A 37 26.36 11.80 -3.70
CA SER A 37 25.35 12.09 -2.68
C SER A 37 25.96 12.12 -1.28
N SER A 38 25.68 13.17 -0.52
CA SER A 38 26.05 13.30 0.89
C SER A 38 24.95 12.78 1.81
N ILE A 39 25.35 12.33 2.99
CA ILE A 39 24.48 11.99 4.12
C ILE A 39 24.86 12.91 5.27
N MET A 40 23.89 13.64 5.78
CA MET A 40 24.09 14.58 6.87
C MET A 40 23.85 13.94 8.23
N HIS A 41 24.42 14.49 9.29
CA HIS A 41 24.18 14.04 10.66
C HIS A 41 22.68 14.11 11.01
N SER A 42 22.00 15.18 10.60
CA SER A 42 20.57 15.35 10.82
C SER A 42 19.72 14.26 10.14
N ASP A 43 20.13 13.78 8.96
CA ASP A 43 19.41 12.70 8.24
C ASP A 43 19.42 11.40 9.07
N VAL A 44 20.59 11.07 9.67
CA VAL A 44 20.73 9.88 10.50
C VAL A 44 19.93 10.00 11.81
N GLU A 45 19.98 11.15 12.49
CA GLU A 45 19.21 11.37 13.71
C GLU A 45 17.70 11.28 13.45
N GLN A 46 17.24 11.85 12.35
CA GLN A 46 15.83 11.80 11.96
C GLN A 46 15.38 10.35 11.69
N LEU A 47 16.14 9.61 10.88
CA LEU A 47 15.77 8.23 10.55
C LEU A 47 15.89 7.31 11.77
N ALA A 48 16.90 7.49 12.62
CA ALA A 48 17.06 6.75 13.87
C ALA A 48 15.86 6.96 14.80
N THR A 49 15.38 8.21 14.90
CA THR A 49 14.17 8.53 15.69
C THR A 49 12.94 7.79 15.13
N GLN A 50 12.75 7.79 13.81
CA GLN A 50 11.66 7.06 13.16
C GLN A 50 11.74 5.55 13.43
N LEU A 51 12.93 4.96 13.36
CA LEU A 51 13.13 3.53 13.65
C LEU A 51 12.77 3.19 15.11
N ILE A 52 13.15 4.05 16.06
CA ILE A 52 12.76 3.89 17.48
C ILE A 52 11.24 3.92 17.65
N GLU A 53 10.56 4.88 17.00
CA GLU A 53 9.10 5.00 17.08
C GLU A 53 8.40 3.79 16.45
N GLN A 54 8.87 3.34 15.29
CA GLN A 54 8.33 2.15 14.61
C GLN A 54 8.50 0.89 15.46
N ARG A 55 9.70 0.69 16.05
CA ARG A 55 9.95 -0.44 16.96
C ARG A 55 9.01 -0.41 18.17
N ARG A 56 8.82 0.77 18.77
CA ARG A 56 7.90 0.96 19.90
C ARG A 56 6.46 0.62 19.52
N ALA A 57 5.99 1.11 18.36
CA ALA A 57 4.63 0.85 17.88
C ALA A 57 4.39 -0.63 17.57
N ALA A 58 5.41 -1.33 17.06
CA ALA A 58 5.34 -2.76 16.74
C ALA A 58 5.60 -3.69 17.94
N GLY A 59 5.92 -3.14 19.12
CA GLY A 59 6.26 -3.94 20.31
C GLY A 59 7.53 -4.78 20.14
N TYR A 60 8.43 -4.35 19.25
CA TYR A 60 9.62 -5.09 18.85
C TYR A 60 10.88 -4.41 19.41
N THR A 61 11.83 -5.19 19.91
CA THR A 61 13.16 -4.72 20.36
C THR A 61 14.23 -5.25 19.42
N SER A 62 15.22 -4.43 19.12
CA SER A 62 16.42 -4.82 18.36
C SER A 62 17.65 -4.46 19.15
N ASP A 63 18.64 -5.34 19.15
CA ASP A 63 19.93 -5.12 19.84
C ASP A 63 20.84 -4.16 19.05
N ARG A 64 20.51 -3.85 17.78
CA ARG A 64 21.28 -2.94 16.94
C ARG A 64 21.03 -1.48 17.34
N ASP A 65 22.12 -0.69 17.39
CA ASP A 65 22.04 0.76 17.56
C ASP A 65 21.21 1.39 16.42
N PRO A 66 20.12 2.11 16.73
CA PRO A 66 19.27 2.76 15.72
C PRO A 66 20.04 3.72 14.79
N LYS A 67 21.10 4.37 15.26
CA LYS A 67 21.91 5.28 14.44
C LYS A 67 22.75 4.54 13.41
N ASN A 68 23.35 3.42 13.79
CA ASN A 68 24.10 2.58 12.86
C ASN A 68 23.19 1.97 11.80
N GLU A 69 22.00 1.52 12.19
CA GLU A 69 20.99 1.01 11.25
C GLU A 69 20.49 2.11 10.32
N ALA A 70 20.20 3.29 10.84
CA ALA A 70 19.79 4.44 10.04
C ALA A 70 20.86 4.85 9.02
N LEU A 71 22.13 4.90 9.45
CA LEU A 71 23.24 5.20 8.54
C LEU A 71 23.36 4.15 7.44
N GLU A 72 23.27 2.87 7.78
CA GLU A 72 23.35 1.79 6.79
C GLU A 72 22.20 1.83 5.78
N GLN A 73 20.97 2.12 6.22
CA GLN A 73 19.83 2.31 5.33
C GLN A 73 20.03 3.50 4.39
N LEU A 74 20.54 4.63 4.90
CA LEU A 74 20.84 5.80 4.07
C LEU A 74 21.98 5.54 3.08
N LEU A 75 23.03 4.83 3.47
CA LEU A 75 24.13 4.41 2.58
C LEU A 75 23.58 3.56 1.42
N MET A 76 22.74 2.57 1.73
CA MET A 76 22.09 1.71 0.72
C MET A 76 21.17 2.53 -0.20
N GLN A 77 20.34 3.42 0.36
CA GLN A 77 19.46 4.27 -0.44
C GLN A 77 20.25 5.17 -1.40
N LYS A 78 21.33 5.81 -0.92
CA LYS A 78 22.17 6.67 -1.76
C LYS A 78 22.92 5.86 -2.82
N LEU A 79 23.36 4.64 -2.52
CA LEU A 79 24.00 3.76 -3.49
C LEU A 79 23.02 3.35 -4.60
N LEU A 80 21.81 2.91 -4.24
CA LEU A 80 20.76 2.56 -5.20
C LEU A 80 20.38 3.77 -6.07
N TYR A 81 20.21 4.94 -5.47
CA TYR A 81 19.90 6.18 -6.19
C TYR A 81 20.99 6.54 -7.22
N ASN A 82 22.25 6.58 -6.79
CA ASN A 82 23.35 6.88 -7.72
C ASN A 82 23.46 5.84 -8.85
N GLN A 83 23.23 4.56 -8.53
CA GLN A 83 23.22 3.52 -9.55
C GLN A 83 22.03 3.66 -10.51
N ALA A 84 20.85 4.00 -10.01
CA ALA A 84 19.67 4.26 -10.85
C ALA A 84 19.92 5.37 -11.88
N LEU A 85 20.62 6.42 -11.47
CA LEU A 85 21.01 7.51 -12.40
C LEU A 85 22.02 7.03 -13.45
N ILE A 86 23.02 6.21 -13.06
CA ILE A 86 24.00 5.63 -13.97
C ILE A 86 23.34 4.72 -15.00
N ASP A 87 22.41 3.88 -14.54
CA ASP A 87 21.71 2.91 -15.39
C ASP A 87 20.49 3.53 -16.12
N SER A 88 20.24 4.84 -15.94
CA SER A 88 19.14 5.59 -16.58
C SER A 88 17.75 4.98 -16.31
N VAL A 89 17.53 4.52 -15.08
CA VAL A 89 16.24 3.93 -14.66
C VAL A 89 15.13 4.97 -14.81
N GLN A 90 14.00 4.56 -15.37
CA GLN A 90 12.84 5.44 -15.55
C GLN A 90 11.92 5.37 -14.33
N ILE A 91 11.41 6.53 -13.91
CA ILE A 91 10.41 6.63 -12.83
C ILE A 91 9.16 7.36 -13.33
N ASN A 92 8.03 7.11 -12.69
CA ASN A 92 6.80 7.86 -12.95
C ASN A 92 6.84 9.20 -12.20
N THR A 93 7.24 10.26 -12.90
CA THR A 93 7.31 11.61 -12.31
C THR A 93 5.96 12.15 -11.86
N GLY A 94 4.84 11.71 -12.47
CA GLY A 94 3.49 12.09 -12.06
C GLY A 94 3.15 11.58 -10.66
N GLU A 95 3.49 10.33 -10.36
CA GLU A 95 3.31 9.75 -9.02
C GLU A 95 4.19 10.43 -7.96
N VAL A 96 5.42 10.81 -8.34
CA VAL A 96 6.31 11.57 -7.44
C VAL A 96 5.67 12.90 -7.08
N LEU A 97 5.21 13.67 -8.07
CA LEU A 97 4.55 14.97 -7.83
C LEU A 97 3.31 14.84 -6.96
N GLN A 98 2.47 13.83 -7.20
CA GLN A 98 1.28 13.56 -6.37
C GLN A 98 1.66 13.29 -4.91
N ARG A 99 2.67 12.45 -4.68
CA ARG A 99 3.18 12.13 -3.33
C ARG A 99 3.71 13.37 -2.63
N VAL A 100 4.42 14.23 -3.36
CA VAL A 100 4.94 15.51 -2.85
C VAL A 100 3.80 16.44 -2.42
N GLU A 101 2.79 16.64 -3.28
CA GLU A 101 1.66 17.51 -2.94
C GLU A 101 0.87 16.96 -1.75
N SER A 102 0.59 15.67 -1.70
CA SER A 102 -0.06 15.03 -0.53
C SER A 102 0.75 15.23 0.75
N ARG A 103 2.08 15.11 0.68
CA ARG A 103 2.95 15.33 1.84
C ARG A 103 2.95 16.78 2.30
N ILE A 104 3.04 17.73 1.37
CA ILE A 104 2.97 19.17 1.69
C ILE A 104 1.62 19.53 2.30
N GLN A 105 0.52 19.01 1.73
CA GLN A 105 -0.82 19.24 2.26
C GLN A 105 -0.96 18.71 3.69
N SER A 106 -0.48 17.48 3.94
CA SER A 106 -0.45 16.90 5.28
C SER A 106 0.35 17.73 6.29
N MET A 107 1.51 18.27 5.88
CA MET A 107 2.31 19.16 6.72
C MET A 107 1.58 20.45 7.04
N ILE A 108 0.88 21.05 6.06
CA ILE A 108 0.07 22.27 6.25
C ILE A 108 -1.10 21.99 7.21
N GLU A 109 -1.79 20.87 7.08
CA GLU A 109 -2.88 20.47 7.96
C GLU A 109 -2.43 20.24 9.39
N GLN A 110 -1.28 19.59 9.60
CA GLN A 110 -0.70 19.38 10.92
C GLN A 110 -0.33 20.69 11.63
N GLU A 111 0.15 21.69 10.89
CA GLU A 111 0.52 22.99 11.45
C GLU A 111 -0.65 24.01 11.42
N GLY A 112 -1.76 23.66 10.79
CA GLY A 112 -2.97 24.47 10.69
C GLY A 112 -2.97 25.51 9.58
N SER A 113 -1.82 25.90 9.02
CA SER A 113 -1.71 26.83 7.87
C SER A 113 -0.32 26.83 7.25
N VAL A 114 -0.24 27.34 6.00
CA VAL A 114 1.04 27.57 5.30
C VAL A 114 1.95 28.49 6.13
N THR A 115 1.41 29.59 6.65
CA THR A 115 2.20 30.57 7.44
C THR A 115 2.75 29.95 8.73
N ALA A 116 2.00 29.05 9.39
CA ALA A 116 2.47 28.35 10.56
C ALA A 116 3.61 27.37 10.22
N LEU A 117 3.47 26.63 9.12
CA LEU A 117 4.50 25.73 8.59
C LEU A 117 5.79 26.50 8.26
N GLU A 118 5.71 27.62 7.53
CA GLU A 118 6.86 28.46 7.18
C GLU A 118 7.55 29.03 8.42
N LYS A 119 6.76 29.47 9.40
CA LYS A 119 7.31 29.97 10.67
C LYS A 119 8.03 28.90 11.48
N LYS A 120 7.49 27.67 11.51
CA LYS A 120 8.09 26.54 12.22
C LYS A 120 9.37 26.05 11.55
N THR A 121 9.37 25.96 10.24
CA THR A 121 10.51 25.46 9.45
C THR A 121 11.54 26.54 9.14
N HIS A 122 11.22 27.80 9.36
CA HIS A 122 12.02 28.98 8.93
C HIS A 122 12.32 28.99 7.42
N MET A 123 11.46 28.34 6.62
CA MET A 123 11.60 28.24 5.15
C MET A 123 10.28 28.55 4.46
N PRO A 124 10.30 29.24 3.30
CA PRO A 124 9.13 29.38 2.44
C PRO A 124 8.63 28.00 1.96
N VAL A 125 7.32 27.86 1.79
CA VAL A 125 6.69 26.58 1.39
C VAL A 125 7.22 26.03 0.06
N TYR A 126 7.64 26.90 -0.87
CA TYR A 126 8.23 26.46 -2.13
C TYR A 126 9.59 25.78 -1.94
N ASN A 127 10.40 26.21 -0.96
CA ASN A 127 11.67 25.55 -0.59
C ASN A 127 11.41 24.20 0.08
N ILE A 128 10.39 24.15 0.96
CA ILE A 128 9.97 22.91 1.60
C ILE A 128 9.51 21.90 0.53
N ARG A 129 8.70 22.36 -0.44
CA ARG A 129 8.24 21.52 -1.56
C ARG A 129 9.41 20.97 -2.37
N GLU A 130 10.40 21.81 -2.69
CA GLU A 130 11.58 21.39 -3.45
C GLU A 130 12.44 20.38 -2.68
N LEU A 131 12.56 20.54 -1.35
CA LEU A 131 13.23 19.58 -0.49
C LEU A 131 12.51 18.23 -0.47
N VAL A 132 11.18 18.27 -0.25
CA VAL A 132 10.34 17.07 -0.25
C VAL A 132 10.36 16.39 -1.62
N ARG A 133 10.35 17.16 -2.71
CA ARG A 133 10.44 16.63 -4.07
C ARG A 133 11.75 15.87 -4.30
N ARG A 134 12.89 16.45 -3.93
CA ARG A 134 14.20 15.78 -4.06
C ARG A 134 14.25 14.48 -3.25
N GLN A 135 13.76 14.50 -2.03
CA GLN A 135 13.71 13.29 -1.19
C GLN A 135 12.79 12.21 -1.79
N ALA A 136 11.62 12.59 -2.31
CA ALA A 136 10.69 11.67 -2.95
C ALA A 136 11.27 11.08 -4.25
N GLU A 137 11.95 11.89 -5.06
CA GLU A 137 12.65 11.43 -6.27
C GLU A 137 13.76 10.42 -5.92
N GLU A 138 14.64 10.75 -4.97
CA GLU A 138 15.70 9.86 -4.53
C GLU A 138 15.15 8.50 -4.04
N GLN A 139 14.12 8.52 -3.22
CA GLN A 139 13.47 7.30 -2.73
C GLN A 139 12.84 6.49 -3.87
N THR A 140 12.20 7.18 -4.81
CA THR A 140 11.55 6.52 -5.96
C THR A 140 12.57 5.88 -6.88
N TYR A 141 13.69 6.57 -7.19
CA TYR A 141 14.78 6.00 -7.98
C TYR A 141 15.43 4.80 -7.28
N ALA A 142 15.69 4.91 -5.96
CA ALA A 142 16.26 3.81 -5.19
C ALA A 142 15.34 2.58 -5.19
N ALA A 143 14.04 2.77 -4.99
CA ALA A 143 13.05 1.70 -5.02
C ALA A 143 12.92 1.08 -6.43
N ALA A 144 12.91 1.90 -7.48
CA ALA A 144 12.86 1.43 -8.87
C ALA A 144 14.11 0.60 -9.22
N MET A 145 15.30 1.05 -8.79
CA MET A 145 16.53 0.29 -8.98
C MET A 145 16.50 -1.05 -8.26
N GLN A 146 16.07 -1.08 -7.01
CA GLN A 146 15.90 -2.32 -6.24
C GLN A 146 14.94 -3.27 -6.95
N GLN A 147 13.80 -2.76 -7.40
CA GLN A 147 12.82 -3.55 -8.15
C GLN A 147 13.38 -4.08 -9.47
N GLU A 148 14.17 -3.30 -10.19
CA GLU A 148 14.82 -3.74 -11.43
C GLU A 148 15.80 -4.90 -11.18
N ILE A 149 16.56 -4.85 -10.07
CA ILE A 149 17.49 -5.92 -9.71
C ILE A 149 16.74 -7.20 -9.40
N ILE A 150 15.75 -7.14 -8.48
CA ILE A 150 15.03 -8.34 -8.02
C ILE A 150 14.10 -8.91 -9.09
N SER A 151 13.54 -8.06 -9.99
CA SER A 151 12.63 -8.51 -11.04
C SER A 151 13.31 -9.38 -12.10
N LYS A 152 14.64 -9.36 -12.21
CA LYS A 152 15.43 -10.18 -13.13
C LYS A 152 15.64 -11.60 -12.59
N THR A 153 15.52 -11.79 -11.27
CA THR A 153 15.69 -13.10 -10.65
C THR A 153 14.49 -13.99 -10.96
N ARG A 154 14.75 -15.20 -11.37
CA ARG A 154 13.77 -16.26 -11.59
C ARG A 154 14.24 -17.50 -10.87
N VAL A 155 13.30 -18.32 -10.44
CA VAL A 155 13.59 -19.64 -9.85
C VAL A 155 13.10 -20.73 -10.82
N VAL A 156 13.84 -21.82 -10.92
CA VAL A 156 13.41 -22.99 -11.71
C VAL A 156 13.06 -24.15 -10.77
N PRO A 157 12.22 -25.12 -11.20
CA PRO A 157 11.73 -26.20 -10.32
C PRO A 157 12.83 -26.94 -9.57
N GLY A 158 13.97 -27.21 -10.20
CA GLY A 158 15.12 -27.85 -9.54
C GLY A 158 15.80 -27.01 -8.46
N GLU A 159 15.63 -25.69 -8.47
CA GLU A 159 16.10 -24.78 -7.41
C GLU A 159 15.13 -24.80 -6.22
N VAL A 160 13.81 -24.87 -6.49
CA VAL A 160 12.78 -25.03 -5.45
C VAL A 160 12.97 -26.35 -4.72
N GLU A 161 13.21 -27.44 -5.47
CA GLU A 161 13.48 -28.75 -4.88
C GLU A 161 14.74 -28.74 -4.01
N ARG A 162 15.82 -28.11 -4.47
CA ARG A 162 17.05 -27.95 -3.66
C ARG A 162 16.82 -27.09 -2.43
N PHE A 163 16.09 -26.00 -2.55
CA PHE A 163 15.71 -25.18 -1.42
C PHE A 163 14.95 -26.00 -0.37
N TYR A 164 13.94 -26.73 -0.80
CA TYR A 164 13.14 -27.60 0.07
C TYR A 164 13.99 -28.66 0.78
N ARG A 165 14.87 -29.36 0.05
CA ARG A 165 15.76 -30.41 0.62
C ARG A 165 16.79 -29.86 1.59
N ASN A 166 17.29 -28.63 1.33
CA ASN A 166 18.33 -28.01 2.15
C ASN A 166 17.76 -27.27 3.37
N THR A 167 16.47 -26.95 3.36
CA THR A 167 15.80 -26.28 4.47
C THR A 167 15.52 -27.31 5.58
N PRO A 168 15.98 -27.07 6.83
CA PRO A 168 15.64 -27.94 7.95
C PRO A 168 14.12 -28.09 8.06
N LYS A 169 13.65 -29.30 8.31
CA LYS A 169 12.19 -29.54 8.39
C LYS A 169 11.48 -28.63 9.38
N ASP A 170 12.14 -28.31 10.49
CA ASP A 170 11.60 -27.42 11.52
C ASP A 170 11.54 -25.95 11.08
N SER A 171 12.31 -25.56 10.06
CA SER A 171 12.34 -24.22 9.47
C SER A 171 11.40 -24.08 8.27
N LEU A 172 10.81 -25.18 7.79
CA LEU A 172 9.78 -25.11 6.75
C LEU A 172 8.54 -24.38 7.29
N PRO A 173 7.89 -23.55 6.49
CA PRO A 173 6.73 -22.79 6.92
C PRO A 173 5.59 -23.73 7.34
N ILE A 174 4.85 -23.31 8.36
CA ILE A 174 3.60 -23.96 8.75
C ILE A 174 2.51 -23.36 7.88
N ILE A 175 1.84 -24.21 7.10
CA ILE A 175 0.65 -23.85 6.33
C ILE A 175 -0.54 -23.99 7.25
N ALA A 176 -1.29 -22.92 7.43
CA ALA A 176 -2.51 -22.95 8.22
C ALA A 176 -3.59 -23.80 7.53
N GLU A 177 -4.63 -24.13 8.26
CA GLU A 177 -5.77 -24.91 7.74
C GLU A 177 -6.33 -24.27 6.47
N GLN A 178 -6.56 -25.10 5.44
CA GLN A 178 -7.05 -24.67 4.12
C GLN A 178 -8.38 -25.35 3.81
N TYR A 179 -9.18 -24.66 3.00
CA TYR A 179 -10.51 -25.11 2.58
C TYR A 179 -10.59 -25.21 1.06
N VAL A 180 -11.10 -26.35 0.59
CA VAL A 180 -11.50 -26.54 -0.81
C VAL A 180 -13.03 -26.58 -0.83
N TYR A 181 -13.65 -25.70 -1.62
CA TYR A 181 -15.09 -25.61 -1.66
C TYR A 181 -15.62 -25.30 -3.06
N ALA A 182 -16.88 -25.62 -3.26
CA ALA A 182 -17.62 -25.30 -4.48
C ALA A 182 -18.80 -24.41 -4.14
N HIS A 183 -19.27 -23.62 -5.12
CA HIS A 183 -20.43 -22.78 -4.96
C HIS A 183 -21.40 -22.88 -6.17
N ILE A 184 -22.67 -22.59 -5.93
CA ILE A 184 -23.67 -22.27 -6.94
C ILE A 184 -24.17 -20.87 -6.63
N THR A 185 -24.04 -19.98 -7.60
CA THR A 185 -24.35 -18.55 -7.44
C THR A 185 -25.57 -18.20 -8.27
N LYS A 186 -26.47 -17.40 -7.72
CA LYS A 186 -27.60 -16.77 -8.40
C LYS A 186 -27.59 -15.27 -8.18
N PHE A 187 -27.77 -14.51 -9.25
CA PHE A 187 -28.01 -13.07 -9.12
C PHE A 187 -29.48 -12.82 -8.77
N PRO A 188 -29.75 -11.74 -8.00
CA PRO A 188 -31.12 -11.29 -7.76
C PRO A 188 -31.86 -11.04 -9.07
N LYS A 189 -33.15 -11.39 -9.13
CA LYS A 189 -33.97 -11.09 -10.28
C LYS A 189 -34.30 -9.59 -10.31
N GLY A 190 -34.55 -9.03 -11.52
CA GLY A 190 -34.86 -7.62 -11.66
C GLY A 190 -33.63 -6.70 -11.66
N MET A 191 -32.47 -7.20 -12.07
CA MET A 191 -31.22 -6.39 -12.14
C MET A 191 -31.41 -5.11 -12.94
N GLU A 192 -32.07 -5.16 -14.11
CA GLU A 192 -32.29 -3.98 -14.95
C GLU A 192 -33.21 -2.98 -14.25
N GLU A 193 -34.23 -3.47 -13.54
CA GLU A 193 -35.11 -2.63 -12.75
C GLU A 193 -34.40 -1.99 -11.55
N ALA A 194 -33.56 -2.73 -10.83
CA ALA A 194 -32.73 -2.20 -9.78
C ALA A 194 -31.74 -1.15 -10.29
N LYS A 195 -31.10 -1.39 -11.43
CA LYS A 195 -30.25 -0.41 -12.13
C LYS A 195 -31.03 0.85 -12.51
N ARG A 196 -32.22 0.69 -13.05
CA ARG A 196 -33.08 1.83 -13.42
C ARG A 196 -33.45 2.66 -12.19
N ARG A 197 -33.90 2.03 -11.10
CA ARG A 197 -34.21 2.72 -9.83
C ARG A 197 -33.03 3.48 -9.29
N THR A 198 -31.84 2.90 -9.37
CA THR A 198 -30.59 3.53 -8.87
C THR A 198 -30.21 4.74 -9.71
N ARG A 199 -30.32 4.63 -11.04
CA ARG A 199 -30.06 5.73 -11.96
C ARG A 199 -31.07 6.89 -11.77
N GLU A 200 -32.35 6.59 -11.63
CA GLU A 200 -33.42 7.58 -11.36
C GLU A 200 -33.13 8.34 -10.04
N ARG A 201 -32.72 7.62 -9.00
CA ARG A 201 -32.35 8.23 -7.72
C ARG A 201 -31.16 9.18 -7.83
N LEU A 202 -30.13 8.83 -8.60
CA LEU A 202 -28.98 9.73 -8.86
C LEU A 202 -29.37 10.93 -9.70
N LEU A 203 -30.26 10.77 -10.70
CA LEU A 203 -30.77 11.89 -11.49
C LEU A 203 -31.54 12.88 -10.61
N GLU A 204 -32.38 12.40 -9.70
CA GLU A 204 -33.05 13.25 -8.70
C GLU A 204 -32.08 14.01 -7.82
N MET A 205 -31.02 13.31 -7.33
CA MET A 205 -29.97 13.95 -6.52
C MET A 205 -29.22 15.02 -7.34
N ARG A 206 -28.88 14.71 -8.60
CA ARG A 206 -28.24 15.66 -9.52
C ARG A 206 -29.09 16.91 -9.71
N GLU A 207 -30.37 16.77 -9.96
CA GLU A 207 -31.29 17.90 -10.11
C GLU A 207 -31.32 18.77 -8.86
N ARG A 208 -31.38 18.17 -7.67
CA ARG A 208 -31.36 18.88 -6.40
C ARG A 208 -30.05 19.63 -6.17
N ILE A 209 -28.92 19.06 -6.60
CA ILE A 209 -27.59 19.72 -6.50
C ILE A 209 -27.51 20.89 -7.48
N VAL A 210 -27.83 20.66 -8.76
CA VAL A 210 -27.70 21.66 -9.82
C VAL A 210 -28.66 22.85 -9.61
N THR A 211 -29.86 22.59 -9.05
CA THR A 211 -30.79 23.65 -8.67
C THR A 211 -30.52 24.32 -7.34
N GLY A 212 -29.45 23.92 -6.63
CA GLY A 212 -29.08 24.50 -5.34
C GLY A 212 -29.98 24.08 -4.16
N LYS A 213 -30.89 23.12 -4.34
CA LYS A 213 -31.80 22.62 -3.31
C LYS A 213 -31.10 21.68 -2.31
N ALA A 214 -29.92 21.15 -2.65
CA ALA A 214 -29.11 20.31 -1.79
C ALA A 214 -27.62 20.52 -2.07
N GLN A 215 -26.79 20.32 -1.03
CA GLN A 215 -25.34 20.31 -1.18
C GLN A 215 -24.88 18.90 -1.54
N PHE A 216 -23.93 18.80 -2.47
CA PHE A 216 -23.33 17.54 -2.91
C PHE A 216 -22.78 16.72 -1.73
N SER A 217 -21.98 17.38 -0.88
CA SER A 217 -21.35 16.74 0.30
C SER A 217 -22.37 16.18 1.29
N THR A 218 -23.51 16.82 1.45
CA THR A 218 -24.58 16.34 2.31
C THR A 218 -25.22 15.06 1.75
N LEU A 219 -25.53 15.05 0.44
CA LEU A 219 -26.09 13.86 -0.20
C LEU A 219 -25.08 12.71 -0.25
N ALA A 220 -23.78 13.01 -0.45
CA ALA A 220 -22.73 12.02 -0.38
C ALA A 220 -22.66 11.35 0.99
N ARG A 221 -22.66 12.12 2.09
CA ARG A 221 -22.66 11.57 3.45
C ARG A 221 -23.88 10.72 3.78
N MET A 222 -25.03 11.08 3.22
CA MET A 222 -26.30 10.40 3.52
C MET A 222 -26.51 9.12 2.71
N TYR A 223 -26.00 9.08 1.47
CA TYR A 223 -26.41 8.06 0.52
C TYR A 223 -25.27 7.31 -0.15
N SER A 224 -24.07 7.88 -0.25
CA SER A 224 -22.95 7.21 -0.92
C SER A 224 -22.52 5.98 -0.13
N VAL A 225 -22.29 4.88 -0.85
CA VAL A 225 -21.77 3.61 -0.29
C VAL A 225 -20.24 3.54 -0.34
N ASP A 226 -19.59 4.60 -0.83
CA ASP A 226 -18.14 4.69 -0.89
C ASP A 226 -17.53 5.15 0.45
N GLY A 227 -16.30 4.74 0.73
CA GLY A 227 -15.57 5.17 1.94
C GLY A 227 -15.34 6.67 2.06
N SER A 228 -15.32 7.40 0.93
CA SER A 228 -15.24 8.86 0.90
C SER A 228 -16.51 9.57 1.40
N ALA A 229 -17.63 8.84 1.58
CA ALA A 229 -18.90 9.40 2.05
C ALA A 229 -18.75 10.23 3.33
N ILE A 230 -17.94 9.77 4.30
CA ILE A 230 -17.67 10.49 5.56
C ILE A 230 -17.04 11.86 5.34
N ARG A 231 -16.28 12.04 4.25
CA ARG A 231 -15.68 13.31 3.81
C ARG A 231 -16.54 14.06 2.79
N GLY A 232 -17.83 13.69 2.66
CA GLY A 232 -18.74 14.30 1.69
C GLY A 232 -18.49 13.87 0.25
N GLY A 233 -17.91 12.69 0.05
CA GLY A 233 -17.56 12.11 -1.24
C GLY A 233 -16.25 12.61 -1.83
N GLU A 234 -15.49 13.42 -1.11
CA GLU A 234 -14.26 14.06 -1.58
C GLU A 234 -13.12 13.05 -1.70
N LEU A 235 -12.44 13.07 -2.84
CA LEU A 235 -11.29 12.24 -3.17
C LEU A 235 -10.04 13.09 -3.19
N GLU A 236 -8.90 12.48 -2.84
CA GLU A 236 -7.60 13.14 -2.93
C GLU A 236 -7.30 13.54 -4.39
N PRO A 237 -6.70 14.71 -4.62
CA PRO A 237 -6.29 15.14 -5.95
C PRO A 237 -5.44 14.08 -6.64
N SER A 238 -5.91 13.56 -7.78
CA SER A 238 -5.29 12.42 -8.47
C SER A 238 -5.32 12.62 -9.99
N PRO A 239 -4.37 12.03 -10.74
CA PRO A 239 -4.45 11.99 -12.20
C PRO A 239 -5.68 11.21 -12.67
N SER A 240 -6.25 11.56 -13.84
CA SER A 240 -7.41 10.84 -14.39
C SER A 240 -7.14 9.34 -14.56
N ALA A 241 -5.92 8.97 -14.93
CA ALA A 241 -5.49 7.57 -15.07
C ALA A 241 -5.58 6.72 -13.77
N SER A 242 -5.72 7.35 -12.61
CA SER A 242 -5.92 6.65 -11.32
C SER A 242 -7.35 6.15 -11.15
N PHE A 243 -8.28 6.58 -12.00
CA PHE A 243 -9.69 6.19 -11.96
C PHE A 243 -10.00 5.17 -13.06
N VAL A 244 -11.04 4.38 -12.85
CA VAL A 244 -11.56 3.49 -13.90
C VAL A 244 -12.04 4.31 -15.10
N LYS A 245 -11.83 3.77 -16.30
CA LYS A 245 -12.01 4.51 -17.55
C LYS A 245 -13.32 5.30 -17.66
N PRO A 246 -14.53 4.77 -17.39
CA PRO A 246 -15.75 5.56 -17.51
C PRO A 246 -15.81 6.76 -16.54
N PHE A 247 -15.21 6.61 -15.35
CA PHE A 247 -15.11 7.71 -14.37
C PHE A 247 -14.12 8.77 -14.84
N ALA A 248 -12.96 8.35 -15.35
CA ALA A 248 -11.93 9.23 -15.89
C ALA A 248 -12.44 10.04 -17.09
N ASP A 249 -13.08 9.37 -18.05
CA ASP A 249 -13.64 10.01 -19.24
C ASP A 249 -14.65 11.12 -18.84
N ALA A 250 -15.58 10.78 -17.92
CA ALA A 250 -16.54 11.77 -17.43
C ALA A 250 -15.88 12.92 -16.65
N LEU A 251 -14.85 12.63 -15.87
CA LEU A 251 -14.12 13.65 -15.09
C LEU A 251 -13.39 14.64 -15.99
N GLU A 252 -12.82 14.19 -17.10
CA GLU A 252 -12.08 15.03 -18.05
C GLU A 252 -12.97 16.03 -18.78
N GLU A 253 -14.26 15.72 -18.98
CA GLU A 253 -15.24 16.59 -19.61
C GLU A 253 -15.79 17.68 -18.68
N LEU A 254 -15.60 17.55 -17.36
CA LEU A 254 -16.15 18.47 -16.38
C LEU A 254 -15.31 19.76 -16.25
N ARG A 255 -16.01 20.86 -15.98
CA ARG A 255 -15.43 22.13 -15.52
C ARG A 255 -15.52 22.23 -14.00
N PRO A 256 -14.62 22.99 -13.36
CA PRO A 256 -14.70 23.23 -11.92
C PRO A 256 -16.10 23.69 -11.47
N GLY A 257 -16.65 23.02 -10.46
CA GLY A 257 -17.99 23.21 -9.94
C GLY A 257 -19.09 22.40 -10.66
N GLN A 258 -18.84 21.87 -11.83
CA GLN A 258 -19.83 21.14 -12.63
C GLN A 258 -20.04 19.71 -12.08
N VAL A 259 -21.27 19.22 -12.20
CA VAL A 259 -21.70 17.85 -11.85
C VAL A 259 -21.95 17.05 -13.13
N SER A 260 -21.42 15.83 -13.16
CA SER A 260 -21.54 14.91 -14.30
C SER A 260 -22.99 14.45 -14.54
N GLU A 261 -23.23 13.83 -15.68
CA GLU A 261 -24.32 12.88 -15.82
C GLU A 261 -24.08 11.64 -14.94
N VAL A 262 -25.04 10.72 -14.87
CA VAL A 262 -24.86 9.46 -14.13
C VAL A 262 -23.90 8.55 -14.89
N VAL A 263 -22.77 8.22 -14.26
CA VAL A 263 -21.70 7.39 -14.84
C VAL A 263 -21.79 5.97 -14.30
N GLU A 264 -21.89 4.97 -15.18
CA GLU A 264 -21.87 3.56 -14.81
C GLU A 264 -20.42 3.02 -14.84
N THR A 265 -20.01 2.33 -13.78
CA THR A 265 -18.73 1.63 -13.68
C THR A 265 -18.94 0.24 -13.11
N GLN A 266 -17.89 -0.57 -13.06
CA GLN A 266 -17.93 -1.89 -12.38
C GLN A 266 -18.29 -1.81 -10.89
N PHE A 267 -18.12 -0.66 -10.23
CA PHE A 267 -18.43 -0.45 -8.81
C PHE A 267 -19.87 0.01 -8.55
N GLY A 268 -20.60 0.39 -9.60
CA GLY A 268 -21.97 0.91 -9.52
C GLY A 268 -22.15 2.20 -10.33
N TYR A 269 -23.07 3.04 -9.86
CA TYR A 269 -23.45 4.29 -10.53
C TYR A 269 -22.91 5.48 -9.75
N HIS A 270 -22.24 6.38 -10.46
CA HIS A 270 -21.58 7.54 -9.88
C HIS A 270 -22.24 8.84 -10.34
N LEU A 271 -22.27 9.81 -9.43
CA LEU A 271 -22.41 11.22 -9.73
C LEU A 271 -21.12 11.89 -9.31
N ILE A 272 -20.47 12.63 -10.22
CA ILE A 272 -19.14 13.18 -10.02
C ILE A 272 -19.22 14.71 -10.06
N GLN A 273 -18.53 15.40 -9.17
CA GLN A 273 -18.36 16.85 -9.25
C GLN A 273 -16.87 17.18 -9.25
N LEU A 274 -16.42 17.91 -10.26
CA LEU A 274 -15.08 18.46 -10.28
C LEU A 274 -15.02 19.68 -9.35
N ILE A 275 -14.13 19.66 -8.35
CA ILE A 275 -13.90 20.78 -7.43
C ILE A 275 -12.88 21.73 -8.06
N ASP A 276 -11.71 21.20 -8.44
CA ASP A 276 -10.60 21.97 -9.03
C ASP A 276 -9.73 21.06 -9.92
N LYS A 277 -8.96 21.69 -10.82
CA LYS A 277 -7.98 21.00 -11.67
C LYS A 277 -6.67 21.78 -11.68
N LYS A 278 -5.59 21.13 -11.27
CA LYS A 278 -4.23 21.70 -11.26
C LYS A 278 -3.30 20.82 -12.11
N GLY A 279 -2.98 21.31 -13.30
CA GLY A 279 -2.20 20.53 -14.26
C GLY A 279 -2.90 19.21 -14.62
N SER A 280 -2.26 18.08 -14.35
CA SER A 280 -2.82 16.74 -14.57
C SER A 280 -3.61 16.19 -13.38
N LEU A 281 -3.68 16.91 -12.26
CA LEU A 281 -4.37 16.47 -11.04
C LEU A 281 -5.79 17.01 -11.02
N PHE A 282 -6.75 16.10 -10.80
CA PHE A 282 -8.16 16.38 -10.65
C PHE A 282 -8.54 16.25 -9.18
N HIS A 283 -9.07 17.32 -8.59
CA HIS A 283 -9.69 17.32 -7.28
C HIS A 283 -11.20 17.22 -7.46
N CYS A 284 -11.80 16.11 -7.07
CA CYS A 284 -13.20 15.83 -7.29
C CYS A 284 -13.88 15.21 -6.07
N ARG A 285 -15.18 15.11 -6.13
CA ARG A 285 -16.00 14.34 -5.19
C ARG A 285 -17.05 13.57 -5.91
N HIS A 286 -17.48 12.44 -5.34
CA HIS A 286 -18.47 11.59 -5.96
C HIS A 286 -19.52 11.07 -4.98
N ILE A 287 -20.66 10.66 -5.53
CA ILE A 287 -21.66 9.85 -4.86
C ILE A 287 -21.74 8.53 -5.61
N LEU A 288 -21.43 7.44 -4.91
CA LEU A 288 -21.58 6.08 -5.46
C LEU A 288 -22.83 5.43 -4.89
N LEU A 289 -23.71 4.98 -5.77
CA LEU A 289 -24.81 4.10 -5.42
C LEU A 289 -24.67 2.76 -6.15
N ARG A 290 -25.04 1.68 -5.47
CA ARG A 290 -25.17 0.35 -6.07
C ARG A 290 -26.65 0.02 -6.28
N PRO A 291 -26.99 -0.82 -7.28
CA PRO A 291 -28.34 -1.33 -7.42
C PRO A 291 -28.80 -2.02 -6.13
N THR A 292 -29.94 -1.61 -5.61
CA THR A 292 -30.54 -2.22 -4.43
C THR A 292 -31.74 -3.03 -4.84
N TYR A 293 -31.88 -4.21 -4.25
CA TYR A 293 -32.92 -5.16 -4.56
C TYR A 293 -33.98 -5.18 -3.46
N THR A 294 -35.24 -5.39 -3.84
CA THR A 294 -36.32 -5.62 -2.91
C THR A 294 -36.17 -6.98 -2.24
N ALA A 295 -36.85 -7.17 -1.11
CA ALA A 295 -36.83 -8.45 -0.40
C ALA A 295 -37.32 -9.61 -1.31
N GLU A 296 -38.31 -9.37 -2.17
CA GLU A 296 -38.82 -10.36 -3.09
C GLU A 296 -37.82 -10.75 -4.19
N GLU A 297 -37.10 -9.76 -4.75
CA GLU A 297 -36.05 -9.97 -5.76
C GLU A 297 -34.89 -10.83 -5.24
N ILE A 298 -34.63 -10.79 -3.91
CA ILE A 298 -33.60 -11.61 -3.24
C ILE A 298 -34.17 -12.96 -2.80
N MET A 299 -35.41 -13.00 -2.27
CA MET A 299 -35.99 -14.22 -1.74
C MET A 299 -36.23 -15.28 -2.82
N GLN A 300 -36.53 -14.89 -4.06
CA GLN A 300 -36.76 -15.83 -5.13
C GLN A 300 -35.52 -16.68 -5.49
N PRO A 301 -34.34 -16.09 -5.81
CA PRO A 301 -33.12 -16.87 -6.07
C PRO A 301 -32.66 -17.66 -4.84
N MET A 302 -32.87 -17.16 -3.62
CA MET A 302 -32.60 -17.92 -2.40
C MET A 302 -33.48 -19.18 -2.29
N ALA A 303 -34.79 -19.06 -2.55
CA ALA A 303 -35.71 -20.21 -2.54
C ALA A 303 -35.39 -21.23 -3.63
N GLU A 304 -34.95 -20.77 -4.81
CA GLU A 304 -34.43 -21.64 -5.89
C GLU A 304 -33.19 -22.41 -5.41
N LEU A 305 -32.22 -21.73 -4.83
CA LEU A 305 -31.00 -22.34 -4.32
C LEU A 305 -31.26 -23.31 -3.16
N ASP A 306 -32.16 -22.98 -2.23
CA ASP A 306 -32.57 -23.91 -1.16
C ASP A 306 -33.28 -25.16 -1.71
N SER A 307 -34.03 -25.03 -2.79
CA SER A 307 -34.63 -26.15 -3.47
C SER A 307 -33.58 -27.06 -4.11
N ILE A 308 -32.58 -26.48 -4.77
CA ILE A 308 -31.44 -27.18 -5.34
C ILE A 308 -30.65 -27.86 -4.21
N ALA A 309 -30.33 -27.15 -3.12
CA ALA A 309 -29.62 -27.72 -1.98
C ALA A 309 -30.35 -28.94 -1.35
N ARG A 310 -31.71 -28.90 -1.31
CA ARG A 310 -32.50 -30.03 -0.84
C ARG A 310 -32.42 -31.24 -1.76
N LEU A 311 -32.40 -31.03 -3.09
CA LEU A 311 -32.22 -32.12 -4.07
C LEU A 311 -30.82 -32.75 -3.95
N ILE A 312 -29.80 -31.90 -3.76
CA ILE A 312 -28.41 -32.38 -3.56
C ILE A 312 -28.29 -33.20 -2.27
N ARG A 313 -28.83 -32.72 -1.15
CA ARG A 313 -28.80 -33.43 0.14
C ARG A 313 -29.57 -34.74 0.12
N LYS A 314 -30.48 -34.93 -0.83
CA LYS A 314 -31.24 -36.20 -1.05
C LYS A 314 -30.59 -37.11 -2.10
N ASP A 315 -29.38 -36.80 -2.56
CA ASP A 315 -28.67 -37.47 -3.65
C ASP A 315 -29.48 -37.58 -4.96
N SER A 316 -30.51 -36.76 -5.14
CA SER A 316 -31.32 -36.71 -6.35
C SER A 316 -30.70 -35.89 -7.48
N LEU A 317 -29.71 -35.05 -7.15
CA LEU A 317 -28.98 -34.20 -8.08
C LEU A 317 -27.53 -34.06 -7.58
N SER A 318 -26.53 -34.28 -8.46
CA SER A 318 -25.14 -33.98 -8.07
C SER A 318 -24.88 -32.50 -8.04
N PHE A 319 -23.96 -32.04 -7.18
CA PHE A 319 -23.60 -30.63 -7.05
C PHE A 319 -23.01 -30.09 -8.35
N GLU A 320 -22.20 -30.88 -9.04
CA GLU A 320 -21.53 -30.54 -10.29
C GLU A 320 -22.54 -30.27 -11.39
N LYS A 321 -23.57 -31.14 -11.51
CA LYS A 321 -24.67 -30.98 -12.46
C LYS A 321 -25.52 -29.80 -12.11
N ALA A 322 -25.82 -29.59 -10.83
CA ALA A 322 -26.56 -28.41 -10.36
C ALA A 322 -25.82 -27.12 -10.67
N ALA A 323 -24.48 -27.10 -10.49
CA ALA A 323 -23.65 -25.95 -10.85
C ALA A 323 -23.73 -25.66 -12.36
N ALA A 324 -23.55 -26.66 -13.20
CA ALA A 324 -23.62 -26.56 -14.66
C ALA A 324 -24.96 -26.06 -15.16
N ASP A 325 -26.07 -26.55 -14.57
CA ASP A 325 -27.41 -26.19 -15.03
C ASP A 325 -27.93 -24.87 -14.46
N HIS A 326 -27.58 -24.55 -13.22
CA HIS A 326 -28.24 -23.48 -12.45
C HIS A 326 -27.32 -22.33 -12.01
N SER A 327 -25.98 -22.48 -12.00
CA SER A 327 -25.11 -21.38 -11.56
C SER A 327 -25.06 -20.23 -12.59
N ASP A 328 -25.12 -19.01 -12.09
CA ASP A 328 -24.91 -17.81 -12.89
C ASP A 328 -23.42 -17.41 -12.94
N ASP A 329 -22.56 -18.02 -12.09
CA ASP A 329 -21.11 -17.79 -12.12
C ASP A 329 -20.46 -18.51 -13.30
N LYS A 330 -19.99 -17.73 -14.27
CA LYS A 330 -19.39 -18.23 -15.51
C LYS A 330 -18.05 -18.95 -15.29
N HIS A 331 -17.34 -18.59 -14.24
CA HIS A 331 -15.97 -19.10 -13.99
C HIS A 331 -15.99 -20.52 -13.40
N SER A 332 -16.88 -20.78 -12.47
CA SER A 332 -16.97 -22.09 -11.80
C SER A 332 -18.03 -23.01 -12.36
N LYS A 333 -19.03 -22.48 -13.09
CA LYS A 333 -20.18 -23.21 -13.64
C LYS A 333 -19.79 -24.53 -14.32
N MET A 334 -18.80 -24.48 -15.23
CA MET A 334 -18.37 -25.62 -16.02
C MET A 334 -17.31 -26.51 -15.32
N ASN A 335 -16.86 -26.09 -14.15
CA ASN A 335 -15.88 -26.79 -13.33
C ASN A 335 -16.53 -27.39 -12.06
N GLY A 336 -17.79 -27.83 -12.16
CA GLY A 336 -18.50 -28.39 -11.03
C GLY A 336 -18.77 -27.43 -9.87
N GLY A 337 -18.68 -26.15 -10.11
CA GLY A 337 -18.83 -25.10 -9.10
C GLY A 337 -17.58 -24.88 -8.23
N ILE A 338 -16.46 -25.56 -8.49
CA ILE A 338 -15.23 -25.43 -7.70
C ILE A 338 -14.71 -23.99 -7.78
N VAL A 339 -14.53 -23.39 -6.63
CA VAL A 339 -14.01 -22.03 -6.52
C VAL A 339 -12.51 -22.03 -6.76
N THR A 340 -12.03 -21.08 -7.55
CA THR A 340 -10.62 -20.94 -7.87
C THR A 340 -10.12 -19.52 -7.62
N ASN A 341 -8.83 -19.38 -7.35
CA ASN A 341 -8.14 -18.11 -7.32
C ASN A 341 -7.60 -17.83 -8.73
N HIS A 342 -8.30 -16.95 -9.48
CA HIS A 342 -7.94 -16.62 -10.86
C HIS A 342 -6.60 -15.91 -10.98
N ASP A 343 -6.22 -15.09 -10.01
CA ASP A 343 -4.95 -14.37 -10.02
C ASP A 343 -3.76 -15.35 -10.04
N LEU A 344 -3.88 -16.47 -9.34
CA LEU A 344 -2.88 -17.53 -9.40
C LEU A 344 -2.85 -18.22 -10.77
N LEU A 345 -4.02 -18.41 -11.41
CA LEU A 345 -4.10 -19.06 -12.72
C LEU A 345 -3.51 -18.22 -13.86
N GLU A 346 -3.54 -16.90 -13.75
CA GLU A 346 -2.98 -15.99 -14.76
C GLU A 346 -1.45 -15.90 -14.71
N HIS A 347 -0.85 -16.10 -13.53
CA HIS A 347 0.58 -15.88 -13.31
C HIS A 347 1.42 -17.15 -13.33
N TYR A 348 0.81 -18.35 -13.22
CA TYR A 348 1.52 -19.63 -13.09
C TYR A 348 1.13 -20.64 -14.17
N SER A 349 2.03 -21.59 -14.46
CA SER A 349 1.75 -22.63 -15.46
C SER A 349 0.56 -23.50 -15.04
N ALA A 350 -0.24 -23.92 -16.03
CA ALA A 350 -1.56 -24.52 -15.82
C ALA A 350 -1.59 -25.78 -14.93
N PHE A 351 -0.45 -26.46 -14.71
CA PHE A 351 -0.40 -27.68 -13.89
C PHE A 351 -0.28 -27.33 -12.40
N ASP A 352 0.67 -26.48 -12.02
CA ASP A 352 0.94 -26.14 -10.62
C ASP A 352 -0.15 -25.24 -10.02
N ALA A 353 -0.71 -24.34 -10.85
CA ALA A 353 -1.81 -23.49 -10.47
C ALA A 353 -3.09 -24.25 -10.12
N LYS A 354 -3.37 -25.37 -10.79
CA LYS A 354 -4.57 -26.19 -10.49
C LYS A 354 -4.53 -26.85 -9.12
N LEU A 355 -3.35 -27.21 -8.62
CA LEU A 355 -3.20 -27.86 -7.31
C LEU A 355 -3.42 -26.89 -6.14
N THR A 356 -3.07 -25.63 -6.31
CA THR A 356 -3.08 -24.61 -5.24
C THR A 356 -4.21 -23.59 -5.40
N ALA A 357 -4.65 -23.33 -6.63
CA ALA A 357 -5.65 -22.30 -6.90
C ALA A 357 -7.04 -22.60 -6.30
N THR A 358 -7.29 -23.85 -5.87
CA THR A 358 -8.55 -24.27 -5.23
C THR A 358 -8.46 -24.32 -3.70
N LYS A 359 -7.28 -24.10 -3.12
CA LYS A 359 -7.03 -24.15 -1.68
C LYS A 359 -7.03 -22.75 -1.10
N PHE A 360 -7.89 -22.47 -0.15
CA PHE A 360 -8.07 -21.14 0.47
C PHE A 360 -7.72 -21.18 1.94
N LEU A 361 -6.89 -20.24 2.37
CA LEU A 361 -6.63 -19.92 3.77
C LEU A 361 -7.77 -19.04 4.32
N LYS A 362 -7.89 -18.95 5.63
CA LYS A 362 -8.84 -18.02 6.26
C LYS A 362 -8.61 -16.56 5.84
N GLU A 363 -7.35 -16.16 5.64
CA GLU A 363 -6.96 -14.81 5.22
C GLU A 363 -7.39 -14.47 3.79
N ASP A 364 -7.69 -15.48 2.96
CA ASP A 364 -8.18 -15.28 1.60
C ASP A 364 -9.65 -14.81 1.56
N PHE A 365 -10.32 -14.81 2.71
CA PHE A 365 -11.70 -14.33 2.84
C PHE A 365 -11.76 -12.99 3.57
N GLY A 366 -12.57 -12.08 3.04
CA GLY A 366 -12.78 -10.75 3.61
C GLY A 366 -11.94 -9.65 2.95
N VAL A 367 -11.69 -8.59 3.69
CA VAL A 367 -11.02 -7.39 3.17
C VAL A 367 -9.58 -7.73 2.77
N GLY A 368 -9.25 -7.56 1.49
CA GLY A 368 -7.91 -7.85 0.94
C GLY A 368 -7.68 -9.31 0.50
N GLY A 369 -8.58 -10.24 0.83
CA GLY A 369 -8.40 -11.66 0.55
C GLY A 369 -9.02 -12.17 -0.76
N GLY A 370 -9.77 -11.34 -1.48
CA GLY A 370 -10.33 -11.70 -2.78
C GLY A 370 -11.51 -12.66 -2.75
N LYS A 371 -11.98 -13.12 -1.56
CA LYS A 371 -13.17 -13.98 -1.37
C LYS A 371 -14.09 -13.37 -0.30
N SER A 372 -15.40 -13.67 -0.41
CA SER A 372 -16.37 -13.17 0.56
C SER A 372 -16.16 -13.82 1.94
N ILE A 373 -16.23 -13.01 2.99
CA ILE A 373 -16.22 -13.52 4.37
C ILE A 373 -17.47 -14.37 4.68
N ASP A 374 -18.57 -14.14 3.95
CA ASP A 374 -19.79 -14.94 4.12
C ASP A 374 -19.59 -16.35 3.61
N ASP A 375 -18.79 -16.55 2.55
CA ASP A 375 -18.39 -17.88 2.08
C ASP A 375 -17.66 -18.62 3.20
N TYR A 376 -16.69 -17.99 3.86
CA TYR A 376 -16.01 -18.60 5.02
C TYR A 376 -16.97 -18.90 6.17
N ASN A 377 -17.86 -17.98 6.51
CA ASN A 377 -18.84 -18.17 7.57
C ASN A 377 -19.82 -19.32 7.27
N ALA A 378 -20.09 -19.59 6.00
CA ALA A 378 -20.90 -20.72 5.57
C ALA A 378 -20.10 -22.03 5.64
N ILE A 379 -18.91 -22.12 5.03
CA ILE A 379 -18.12 -23.36 4.95
C ILE A 379 -17.63 -23.86 6.31
N ARG A 380 -17.21 -22.96 7.21
CA ARG A 380 -16.71 -23.35 8.55
C ARG A 380 -17.73 -24.07 9.44
N ARG A 381 -19.01 -24.07 9.05
CA ARG A 381 -20.11 -24.72 9.79
C ARG A 381 -20.48 -26.08 9.18
N LEU A 382 -19.88 -26.42 8.05
CA LEU A 382 -20.18 -27.63 7.30
C LEU A 382 -19.18 -28.73 7.62
N GLN A 383 -19.65 -29.96 7.55
CA GLN A 383 -18.78 -31.14 7.42
C GLN A 383 -18.39 -31.31 5.95
N VAL A 384 -17.28 -32.01 5.71
CA VAL A 384 -16.85 -32.35 4.34
C VAL A 384 -17.97 -33.08 3.61
N GLY A 385 -18.32 -32.59 2.43
CA GLY A 385 -19.44 -33.12 1.62
C GLY A 385 -20.77 -32.41 1.84
N GLU A 386 -20.95 -31.66 2.92
CA GLU A 386 -22.20 -30.96 3.21
C GLU A 386 -22.40 -29.72 2.35
N VAL A 387 -23.67 -29.36 2.12
CA VAL A 387 -24.11 -28.18 1.38
C VAL A 387 -24.82 -27.23 2.33
N SER A 388 -24.47 -25.95 2.28
CA SER A 388 -25.07 -24.89 3.09
C SER A 388 -26.56 -24.66 2.73
N PRO A 389 -27.34 -24.02 3.62
CA PRO A 389 -28.53 -23.27 3.20
C PRO A 389 -28.15 -22.14 2.23
N ALA A 390 -29.13 -21.62 1.49
CA ALA A 390 -28.91 -20.41 0.69
C ALA A 390 -28.64 -19.19 1.59
N PHE A 391 -27.71 -18.36 1.17
CA PHE A 391 -27.37 -17.10 1.86
C PHE A 391 -27.12 -15.98 0.86
N ARG A 392 -27.41 -14.74 1.30
CA ARG A 392 -27.09 -13.51 0.56
C ARG A 392 -25.66 -13.11 0.88
N THR A 393 -24.95 -12.64 -0.14
CA THR A 393 -23.60 -12.09 -0.03
C THR A 393 -23.37 -11.04 -1.11
N SER A 394 -22.16 -10.54 -1.25
CA SER A 394 -21.76 -9.66 -2.35
C SER A 394 -20.50 -10.17 -3.04
N ASP A 395 -20.37 -9.81 -4.33
CA ASP A 395 -19.10 -10.00 -5.06
C ASP A 395 -18.05 -8.95 -4.62
N LEU A 396 -16.85 -9.04 -5.20
CA LEU A 396 -15.74 -8.11 -4.92
C LEU A 396 -16.06 -6.65 -5.29
N ASN A 397 -16.98 -6.44 -6.24
CA ASN A 397 -17.44 -5.12 -6.64
C ASN A 397 -18.58 -4.60 -5.75
N GLY A 398 -19.05 -5.43 -4.81
CA GLY A 398 -20.14 -5.12 -3.90
C GLY A 398 -21.54 -5.29 -4.50
N ASN A 399 -21.69 -6.06 -5.59
CA ASN A 399 -22.99 -6.41 -6.14
C ASN A 399 -23.61 -7.55 -5.35
N ASP A 400 -24.89 -7.42 -5.02
CA ASP A 400 -25.65 -8.46 -4.32
C ASP A 400 -25.76 -9.75 -5.14
N LEU A 401 -25.60 -10.89 -4.48
CA LEU A 401 -25.82 -12.21 -5.03
C LEU A 401 -26.23 -13.20 -3.94
N CYS A 402 -26.78 -14.35 -4.36
CA CYS A 402 -27.16 -15.45 -3.50
C CYS A 402 -26.31 -16.68 -3.81
N LYS A 403 -25.92 -17.41 -2.79
CA LYS A 403 -25.09 -18.62 -2.92
C LYS A 403 -25.59 -19.77 -2.07
N ILE A 404 -25.28 -20.99 -2.53
CA ILE A 404 -25.05 -22.16 -1.69
C ILE A 404 -23.62 -22.62 -1.90
N VAL A 405 -23.00 -23.13 -0.85
CA VAL A 405 -21.62 -23.64 -0.89
C VAL A 405 -21.60 -25.11 -0.42
N LYS A 406 -20.69 -25.88 -1.00
CA LYS A 406 -20.38 -27.27 -0.59
C LYS A 406 -18.92 -27.29 -0.15
N LEU A 407 -18.67 -27.76 1.06
CA LEU A 407 -17.32 -28.01 1.54
C LEU A 407 -16.82 -29.32 0.94
N LEU A 408 -15.74 -29.27 0.14
CA LEU A 408 -15.18 -30.42 -0.53
C LEU A 408 -14.08 -31.11 0.30
N GLU A 409 -13.21 -30.28 0.92
CA GLU A 409 -12.06 -30.77 1.68
C GLU A 409 -11.64 -29.75 2.74
N ILE A 410 -11.13 -30.24 3.86
CA ILE A 410 -10.39 -29.46 4.86
C ILE A 410 -8.99 -30.07 4.93
N ILE A 411 -7.99 -29.25 4.59
CA ILE A 411 -6.59 -29.62 4.72
C ILE A 411 -6.09 -29.08 6.07
N PRO A 412 -5.76 -29.96 7.03
CA PRO A 412 -5.36 -29.49 8.36
C PRO A 412 -4.05 -28.73 8.32
N THR A 413 -3.79 -27.94 9.36
CA THR A 413 -2.51 -27.27 9.53
C THR A 413 -1.36 -28.25 9.43
N HIS A 414 -0.39 -27.99 8.55
CA HIS A 414 0.75 -28.87 8.31
C HIS A 414 2.02 -28.06 7.98
N ARG A 415 3.17 -28.72 8.01
CA ARG A 415 4.40 -28.16 7.45
C ARG A 415 4.39 -28.28 5.94
N ALA A 416 4.84 -27.23 5.27
CA ALA A 416 4.86 -27.21 3.80
C ALA A 416 5.55 -28.46 3.23
N SER A 417 4.88 -29.11 2.29
CA SER A 417 5.37 -30.27 1.53
C SER A 417 5.63 -29.86 0.07
N PHE A 418 6.58 -30.56 -0.58
CA PHE A 418 6.92 -30.22 -1.97
C PHE A 418 5.77 -30.51 -2.93
N ASP A 419 5.02 -31.59 -2.66
CA ASP A 419 3.96 -32.06 -3.56
C ASP A 419 2.67 -31.25 -3.44
N GLU A 420 2.36 -30.72 -2.24
CA GLU A 420 1.09 -30.05 -1.98
C GLU A 420 1.20 -28.52 -1.98
N ASP A 421 2.39 -27.99 -1.63
CA ASP A 421 2.60 -26.57 -1.38
C ASP A 421 3.66 -25.95 -2.30
N TYR A 422 3.86 -26.55 -3.47
CA TYR A 422 4.92 -26.15 -4.41
C TYR A 422 4.95 -24.65 -4.67
N LEU A 423 3.81 -24.00 -5.00
CA LEU A 423 3.76 -22.56 -5.28
C LEU A 423 4.18 -21.72 -4.08
N ARG A 424 3.86 -22.14 -2.86
CA ARG A 424 4.29 -21.48 -1.65
C ARG A 424 5.80 -21.60 -1.45
N LEU A 425 6.33 -22.78 -1.68
CA LEU A 425 7.77 -23.06 -1.60
C LEU A 425 8.52 -22.31 -2.71
N GLU A 426 7.97 -22.25 -3.92
CA GLU A 426 8.51 -21.49 -5.05
C GLU A 426 8.61 -20.00 -4.71
N GLN A 427 7.55 -19.41 -4.14
CA GLN A 427 7.58 -18.02 -3.73
C GLN A 427 8.64 -17.74 -2.65
N ILE A 428 8.78 -18.63 -1.68
CA ILE A 428 9.78 -18.49 -0.62
C ILE A 428 11.19 -18.66 -1.20
N ALA A 429 11.41 -19.66 -2.06
CA ALA A 429 12.68 -19.88 -2.73
C ALA A 429 13.05 -18.70 -3.66
N LEU A 430 12.06 -18.11 -4.34
CA LEU A 430 12.24 -16.90 -5.15
C LEU A 430 12.66 -15.71 -4.28
N ASN A 431 11.97 -15.47 -3.17
CA ASN A 431 12.31 -14.39 -2.24
C ASN A 431 13.71 -14.57 -1.66
N ASP A 432 14.08 -15.78 -1.26
CA ASP A 432 15.43 -16.11 -0.76
C ASP A 432 16.48 -15.84 -1.85
N LYS A 433 16.25 -16.31 -3.07
CA LYS A 433 17.15 -16.07 -4.20
C LYS A 433 17.26 -14.57 -4.54
N GLN A 434 16.15 -13.84 -4.55
CA GLN A 434 16.13 -12.39 -4.78
C GLN A 434 16.97 -11.65 -3.72
N MET A 435 16.82 -12.02 -2.45
CA MET A 435 17.59 -11.44 -1.36
C MET A 435 19.09 -11.73 -1.51
N ASN A 436 19.45 -12.96 -1.85
CA ASN A 436 20.84 -13.37 -2.06
C ASN A 436 21.45 -12.69 -3.30
N ASP A 437 20.72 -12.58 -4.39
CA ASP A 437 21.20 -11.90 -5.61
C ASP A 437 21.34 -10.39 -5.39
N PHE A 438 20.37 -9.78 -4.68
CA PHE A 438 20.46 -8.38 -4.26
C PHE A 438 21.69 -8.14 -3.37
N LYS A 439 21.96 -9.00 -2.40
CA LYS A 439 23.13 -8.91 -1.52
C LYS A 439 24.45 -9.00 -2.30
N LYS A 440 24.57 -9.94 -3.23
CA LYS A 440 25.76 -10.06 -4.11
C LYS A 440 25.92 -8.81 -4.98
N TRP A 441 24.82 -8.31 -5.55
CA TRP A 441 24.83 -7.08 -6.33
C TRP A 441 25.29 -5.89 -5.48
N LEU A 442 24.72 -5.74 -4.29
CA LEU A 442 25.09 -4.70 -3.32
C LEU A 442 26.58 -4.74 -3.00
N ASP A 443 27.11 -5.92 -2.68
CA ASP A 443 28.51 -6.13 -2.39
C ASP A 443 29.42 -5.65 -3.54
N THR A 444 29.06 -6.01 -4.76
CA THR A 444 29.80 -5.60 -5.98
C THR A 444 29.77 -4.08 -6.17
N LYS A 445 28.60 -3.46 -5.92
CA LYS A 445 28.43 -2.00 -6.09
C LYS A 445 29.09 -1.21 -4.97
N ILE A 446 29.09 -1.71 -3.74
CA ILE A 446 29.85 -1.11 -2.63
C ILE A 446 31.35 -1.08 -2.99
N GLU A 447 31.90 -2.15 -3.56
CA GLU A 447 33.32 -2.19 -3.94
C GLU A 447 33.65 -1.20 -5.07
N ALA A 448 32.75 -1.05 -6.06
CA ALA A 448 32.97 -0.22 -7.24
C ALA A 448 32.72 1.29 -7.01
N MET A 449 31.80 1.66 -6.14
CA MET A 449 31.39 3.05 -5.94
C MET A 449 32.30 3.74 -4.91
N TYR A 450 32.52 5.06 -5.07
CA TYR A 450 33.17 5.86 -4.04
C TYR A 450 32.28 5.95 -2.82
N ILE A 451 32.80 5.53 -1.65
CA ILE A 451 32.11 5.62 -0.36
C ILE A 451 33.08 6.18 0.66
N TYR A 452 32.66 7.24 1.34
CA TYR A 452 33.35 7.81 2.49
C TYR A 452 32.41 7.78 3.69
N ILE A 453 32.92 7.37 4.85
CA ILE A 453 32.22 7.43 6.15
C ILE A 453 33.15 8.13 7.12
N ASP A 454 32.60 9.11 7.85
CA ASP A 454 33.33 9.84 8.88
C ASP A 454 33.91 8.87 9.92
N PRO A 455 35.16 9.07 10.38
CA PRO A 455 35.81 8.17 11.32
C PRO A 455 35.03 7.87 12.59
N GLU A 456 34.26 8.83 13.10
CA GLU A 456 33.41 8.64 14.28
C GLU A 456 32.32 7.58 14.08
N TYR A 457 31.87 7.35 12.82
CA TYR A 457 30.82 6.40 12.45
C TYR A 457 31.35 5.07 11.90
N ARG A 458 32.64 4.94 11.61
CA ARG A 458 33.25 3.71 11.04
C ARG A 458 33.23 2.52 11.97
N ASN A 459 33.22 2.75 13.26
CA ASN A 459 33.22 1.68 14.27
C ASN A 459 31.79 1.16 14.56
N GLY A 460 30.78 1.60 13.80
CA GLY A 460 29.42 1.13 13.94
C GLY A 460 29.28 -0.34 13.57
N GLU A 461 28.31 -1.00 14.16
CA GLU A 461 27.92 -2.38 13.81
C GLU A 461 27.10 -2.41 12.50
N PHE A 462 27.80 -2.34 11.36
CA PHE A 462 27.18 -2.52 10.06
C PHE A 462 26.90 -4.00 9.79
N GLU A 463 25.74 -4.31 9.24
CA GLU A 463 25.39 -5.65 8.76
C GLU A 463 26.33 -6.06 7.61
N ASN A 464 26.52 -5.13 6.66
CA ASN A 464 27.50 -5.31 5.60
C ASN A 464 28.80 -4.57 5.94
N LYS A 465 29.80 -5.34 6.40
CA LYS A 465 31.12 -4.79 6.80
C LYS A 465 31.89 -4.14 5.65
N LYS A 466 31.48 -4.35 4.38
CA LYS A 466 32.15 -3.77 3.20
C LYS A 466 31.90 -2.25 3.07
N TRP A 467 30.91 -1.69 3.79
CA TRP A 467 30.70 -0.24 3.82
C TRP A 467 31.94 0.53 4.27
N VAL A 468 32.70 -0.03 5.21
CA VAL A 468 33.92 0.60 5.75
C VAL A 468 35.14 0.15 4.93
N LYS A 469 35.63 1.03 4.06
CA LYS A 469 36.79 0.76 3.21
C LYS A 469 38.08 1.17 3.94
N PRO A 470 39.11 0.29 4.01
CA PRO A 470 40.37 0.56 4.77
C PRO A 470 41.18 1.74 4.23
N ASP A 471 41.05 2.10 2.96
CA ASP A 471 41.90 3.08 2.25
C ASP A 471 41.18 4.38 1.84
N ALA A 472 39.95 4.66 2.38
CA ALA A 472 39.19 5.86 2.03
C ALA A 472 39.93 7.18 2.38
N ASP A 473 40.84 7.15 3.36
CA ASP A 473 41.57 8.33 3.83
C ASP A 473 42.75 8.73 2.94
N LYS A 474 43.27 7.83 2.08
CA LYS A 474 44.45 8.10 1.24
C LYS A 474 44.12 8.87 -0.05
N LYS A 475 42.87 9.02 -0.44
CA LYS A 475 42.44 9.66 -1.71
C LYS A 475 41.92 11.08 -1.57
N ILE A 476 41.76 11.64 -0.37
CA ILE A 476 41.41 13.04 -0.19
C ILE A 476 42.73 13.85 -0.12
N GLN A 477 43.47 13.91 -1.20
CA GLN A 477 44.39 15.03 -1.44
C GLN A 477 43.51 16.16 -1.97
N ILE A 478 43.22 17.10 -1.10
CA ILE A 478 42.60 18.39 -1.44
C ILE A 478 43.40 19.00 -2.58
N ILE A 479 42.80 19.16 -3.75
CA ILE A 479 43.37 20.00 -4.81
C ILE A 479 43.37 21.42 -4.26
N PRO A 480 44.55 22.04 -4.05
CA PRO A 480 44.59 23.41 -3.55
C PRO A 480 43.95 24.32 -4.59
N ASN A 481 43.01 25.16 -4.11
CA ASN A 481 42.43 26.23 -4.91
C ASN A 481 43.53 26.98 -5.65
N GLN A 482 43.60 26.85 -6.94
CA GLN A 482 44.31 27.79 -7.79
C GLN A 482 43.41 29.01 -7.96
N THR A 483 43.52 29.94 -7.03
CA THR A 483 43.16 31.36 -7.26
C THR A 483 44.07 31.90 -8.34
N LYS A 484 43.51 32.22 -9.50
CA LYS A 484 43.92 33.32 -10.38
C LYS A 484 42.71 34.06 -10.85
#